data_24d4d27589c29d42d75527f4df4ebcdb
#
_entry.id   24d4d27589c29d42d75527f4df4ebcdb
#
_cell.length_a   1.000
_cell.length_b   1.000
_cell.length_c   1.000
_cell.angle_alpha   90.00
_cell.angle_beta   90.00
_cell.angle_gamma   90.00
#
_symmetry.space_group_name_H-M   'P 1'
#
loop_
_entity.id
_entity.type
_entity.pdbx_description
1 polymer ?
#
loop_
_entity_poly.entity_id
_entity_poly.type
_entity_poly.pdbx_seq_one_letter_code
_entity_poly.pdbx_strand_id
1 'polypeptide(L)'
;MQCKIDDLPDELLEYILSLIPPYKDLQECKFVCKRWYRVTKNVMEHNEAHFQKSVAFGSLLWNSLPSTHWALTIGKRHSHSACIYNNSMYVFGGCTATWTTFNDLWQLDLGTRTWVRPITMGNYPSPKACATMLYYNKSLILFGGWSHPSPYPLHQQWKLFNELHVYSIESNKWTAINTLETPPPTSAHSATIHGNLMVVFGGVCNGYSSNDIWCLNLDLYYWHKQTTSNLKPQPRYGQSQIELGEKHLLVLGGCTGPNAAMNDAWLLTMEGTSWTWKKVNMHNTEWAPTRIWCHQACKVGNYIIVLSKNRCQTKPSDMSISLRKVACQRSTSPRLCESNLLHERQENLSAIDRDENINGRHGAFSRSHSQNAHTTSHTASISKTIPFYSDNTLSMAAFRDQPLRNNSNTDRQRQLESLRRMEEKIRNKKVQPLKIFKKAESTLSIFVLDITNVLSDDCNASWIPLKQDDHSGPDERILYSLVVGKGELIVFGGIRKEHSTLGHTDVDDSVVYNDLHFINPPRYVI
;
A
#
# COMPACT_ATOMS: atom_id res chain seq x y z
N MET A 1 -55.61 -4.76 -0.16
CA MET A 1 -54.93 -3.95 0.89
C MET A 1 -53.52 -3.72 0.46
N GLN A 2 -53.09 -2.48 0.26
CA GLN A 2 -51.68 -2.18 0.07
C GLN A 2 -51.02 -2.20 1.46
N CYS A 3 -50.21 -3.20 1.73
CA CYS A 3 -49.40 -3.24 2.96
C CYS A 3 -48.36 -2.10 2.90
N LYS A 4 -48.42 -1.18 3.85
CA LYS A 4 -47.45 -0.10 3.98
C LYS A 4 -46.25 -0.61 4.81
N ILE A 5 -45.05 -0.12 4.53
CA ILE A 5 -43.84 -0.50 5.26
C ILE A 5 -43.96 -0.18 6.76
N ASP A 6 -44.79 0.82 7.11
CA ASP A 6 -45.05 1.21 8.50
C ASP A 6 -45.92 0.17 9.25
N ASP A 7 -46.64 -0.71 8.54
CA ASP A 7 -47.48 -1.76 9.12
C ASP A 7 -46.68 -3.03 9.45
N LEU A 8 -45.39 -3.10 9.03
CA LEU A 8 -44.54 -4.25 9.30
C LEU A 8 -44.13 -4.31 10.78
N PRO A 9 -44.08 -5.50 11.40
CA PRO A 9 -43.43 -5.68 12.70
C PRO A 9 -41.97 -5.20 12.71
N ASP A 10 -41.44 -4.83 13.89
CA ASP A 10 -40.08 -4.33 14.02
C ASP A 10 -39.03 -5.35 13.54
N GLU A 11 -39.26 -6.63 13.76
CA GLU A 11 -38.39 -7.75 13.36
C GLU A 11 -38.25 -7.83 11.83
N LEU A 12 -39.36 -7.65 11.10
CA LEU A 12 -39.32 -7.64 9.63
C LEU A 12 -38.65 -6.37 9.08
N LEU A 13 -38.90 -5.23 9.71
CA LEU A 13 -38.23 -3.98 9.35
C LEU A 13 -36.71 -4.09 9.64
N GLU A 14 -36.32 -4.66 10.76
CA GLU A 14 -34.91 -4.92 11.12
C GLU A 14 -34.23 -5.82 10.09
N TYR A 15 -34.90 -6.91 9.68
CA TYR A 15 -34.40 -7.79 8.63
C TYR A 15 -34.21 -7.07 7.30
N ILE A 16 -35.23 -6.30 6.85
CA ILE A 16 -35.13 -5.53 5.61
C ILE A 16 -33.96 -4.54 5.66
N LEU A 17 -33.81 -3.81 6.77
CA LEU A 17 -32.72 -2.85 6.95
C LEU A 17 -31.34 -3.54 7.06
N SER A 18 -31.26 -4.76 7.57
CA SER A 18 -30.00 -5.52 7.62
C SER A 18 -29.48 -5.93 6.25
N LEU A 19 -30.34 -5.93 5.22
CA LEU A 19 -29.93 -6.19 3.83
C LEU A 19 -29.29 -4.98 3.14
N ILE A 20 -29.44 -3.78 3.72
CA ILE A 20 -28.86 -2.54 3.20
C ILE A 20 -27.38 -2.49 3.60
N PRO A 21 -26.45 -2.17 2.66
CA PRO A 21 -25.05 -1.97 3.02
C PRO A 21 -24.87 -0.98 4.17
N PRO A 22 -24.00 -1.24 5.17
CA PRO A 22 -23.90 -0.46 6.41
C PRO A 22 -23.24 0.91 6.25
N TYR A 23 -23.38 1.50 5.08
CA TYR A 23 -22.80 2.77 4.70
C TYR A 23 -23.87 3.89 4.63
N LYS A 24 -23.82 4.72 3.60
CA LYS A 24 -24.64 5.91 3.48
C LYS A 24 -26.16 5.60 3.61
N ASP A 25 -26.65 4.64 2.84
CA ASP A 25 -28.09 4.39 2.75
C ASP A 25 -28.68 3.92 4.08
N LEU A 26 -27.99 3.01 4.78
CA LEU A 26 -28.42 2.58 6.11
C LEU A 26 -28.33 3.74 7.14
N GLN A 27 -27.33 4.64 7.01
CA GLN A 27 -27.24 5.84 7.85
C GLN A 27 -28.44 6.80 7.62
N GLU A 28 -28.84 7.00 6.36
CA GLU A 28 -29.96 7.86 5.98
C GLU A 28 -31.30 7.31 6.51
N CYS A 29 -31.46 6.00 6.68
CA CYS A 29 -32.63 5.39 7.28
C CYS A 29 -32.93 5.92 8.71
N LYS A 30 -31.91 6.40 9.44
CA LYS A 30 -32.08 7.01 10.77
C LYS A 30 -32.91 8.29 10.75
N PHE A 31 -32.99 8.97 9.63
CA PHE A 31 -33.63 10.28 9.52
C PHE A 31 -35.11 10.18 9.07
N VAL A 32 -35.60 8.97 8.82
CA VAL A 32 -37.01 8.77 8.37
C VAL A 32 -38.01 9.06 9.47
N CYS A 33 -37.91 8.40 10.63
CA CYS A 33 -38.72 8.65 11.82
C CYS A 33 -38.07 8.03 13.08
N LYS A 34 -38.66 8.29 14.27
CA LYS A 34 -38.15 7.76 15.54
C LYS A 34 -38.08 6.22 15.59
N ARG A 35 -39.04 5.55 14.97
CA ARG A 35 -39.08 4.08 14.87
C ARG A 35 -37.89 3.59 14.03
N TRP A 36 -37.71 4.14 12.84
CA TRP A 36 -36.63 3.78 11.94
C TRP A 36 -35.27 4.12 12.57
N TYR A 37 -35.13 5.23 13.26
CA TYR A 37 -33.92 5.56 14.00
C TYR A 37 -33.53 4.44 14.97
N ARG A 38 -34.47 3.99 15.81
CA ARG A 38 -34.23 2.92 16.78
C ARG A 38 -33.85 1.61 16.10
N VAL A 39 -34.65 1.18 15.12
CA VAL A 39 -34.44 -0.10 14.42
C VAL A 39 -33.11 -0.06 13.65
N THR A 40 -32.84 1.02 12.93
CA THR A 40 -31.55 1.16 12.22
C THR A 40 -30.35 1.12 13.16
N LYS A 41 -30.45 1.75 14.32
CA LYS A 41 -29.39 1.71 15.33
C LYS A 41 -29.15 0.29 15.82
N ASN A 42 -30.22 -0.46 16.13
CA ASN A 42 -30.13 -1.87 16.53
C ASN A 42 -29.48 -2.72 15.43
N VAL A 43 -29.88 -2.57 14.17
CA VAL A 43 -29.26 -3.26 13.03
C VAL A 43 -27.76 -3.00 12.95
N MET A 44 -27.33 -1.76 13.13
CA MET A 44 -25.90 -1.42 13.08
C MET A 44 -25.11 -2.04 14.23
N GLU A 45 -25.67 -2.03 15.45
CA GLU A 45 -25.06 -2.65 16.63
C GLU A 45 -25.00 -4.17 16.49
N HIS A 46 -26.07 -4.80 15.99
CA HIS A 46 -26.09 -6.23 15.70
C HIS A 46 -25.08 -6.63 14.61
N ASN A 47 -24.99 -5.87 13.52
CA ASN A 47 -24.04 -6.14 12.45
C ASN A 47 -22.59 -6.07 12.95
N GLU A 48 -22.24 -5.07 13.78
CA GLU A 48 -20.93 -4.95 14.39
C GLU A 48 -20.62 -6.11 15.34
N ALA A 49 -21.54 -6.45 16.23
CA ALA A 49 -21.39 -7.57 17.15
C ALA A 49 -21.29 -8.92 16.41
N HIS A 50 -22.09 -9.11 15.36
CA HIS A 50 -22.04 -10.31 14.50
C HIS A 50 -20.70 -10.41 13.77
N PHE A 51 -20.18 -9.30 13.26
CA PHE A 51 -18.87 -9.27 12.60
C PHE A 51 -17.75 -9.66 13.59
N GLN A 52 -17.70 -9.05 14.77
CA GLN A 52 -16.72 -9.38 15.80
C GLN A 52 -16.79 -10.85 16.21
N LYS A 53 -18.02 -11.37 16.39
CA LYS A 53 -18.26 -12.78 16.71
C LYS A 53 -17.78 -13.70 15.57
N SER A 54 -18.06 -13.34 14.32
CA SER A 54 -17.62 -14.11 13.15
C SER A 54 -16.10 -14.12 12.99
N VAL A 55 -15.41 -13.04 13.34
CA VAL A 55 -13.95 -13.01 13.45
C VAL A 55 -13.46 -13.98 14.51
N ALA A 56 -14.04 -13.97 15.72
CA ALA A 56 -13.64 -14.84 16.82
C ALA A 56 -13.77 -16.34 16.48
N PHE A 57 -14.82 -16.70 15.71
CA PHE A 57 -15.06 -18.09 15.30
C PHE A 57 -14.47 -18.46 13.93
N GLY A 58 -13.85 -17.48 13.22
CA GLY A 58 -13.31 -17.70 11.89
C GLY A 58 -14.36 -17.99 10.82
N SER A 59 -15.62 -17.63 11.06
CA SER A 59 -16.72 -17.83 10.12
C SER A 59 -16.86 -16.63 9.18
N LEU A 60 -15.84 -16.36 8.39
CA LEU A 60 -15.78 -15.25 7.45
C LEU A 60 -15.76 -15.76 6.01
N LEU A 61 -16.41 -15.04 5.11
CA LEU A 61 -16.57 -15.39 3.71
C LEU A 61 -15.88 -14.37 2.80
N TRP A 62 -15.15 -14.87 1.81
CA TRP A 62 -14.55 -14.06 0.77
C TRP A 62 -15.56 -13.74 -0.33
N ASN A 63 -15.69 -12.46 -0.67
CA ASN A 63 -16.51 -11.96 -1.76
C ASN A 63 -15.64 -11.08 -2.66
N SER A 64 -15.55 -11.43 -3.95
CA SER A 64 -14.88 -10.61 -4.96
C SER A 64 -15.90 -9.81 -5.76
N LEU A 65 -15.58 -8.56 -6.09
CA LEU A 65 -16.37 -7.81 -7.03
C LEU A 65 -16.03 -8.24 -8.46
N PRO A 66 -17.04 -8.58 -9.28
CA PRO A 66 -16.81 -8.83 -10.70
C PRO A 66 -16.26 -7.56 -11.36
N SER A 67 -15.21 -7.72 -12.16
CA SER A 67 -14.67 -6.62 -12.97
C SER A 67 -15.72 -6.19 -13.99
N THR A 68 -16.32 -5.02 -13.79
CA THR A 68 -17.22 -4.43 -14.78
C THR A 68 -16.39 -3.68 -15.82
N HIS A 69 -16.43 -4.11 -17.07
CA HIS A 69 -15.60 -3.57 -18.17
C HIS A 69 -15.81 -2.07 -18.47
N TRP A 70 -16.81 -1.44 -17.89
CA TRP A 70 -17.24 -0.06 -18.21
C TRP A 70 -17.02 0.95 -17.08
N ALA A 71 -16.59 0.51 -15.89
CA ALA A 71 -16.37 1.41 -14.77
C ALA A 71 -14.93 1.92 -14.74
N LEU A 72 -14.75 3.17 -14.31
CA LEU A 72 -13.44 3.71 -13.98
C LEU A 72 -12.81 2.82 -12.90
N THR A 73 -11.63 2.25 -13.20
CA THR A 73 -10.92 1.36 -12.27
C THR A 73 -9.52 1.86 -11.98
N ILE A 74 -9.11 1.69 -10.74
CA ILE A 74 -7.74 1.96 -10.31
C ILE A 74 -6.77 0.95 -10.96
N GLY A 75 -5.60 1.42 -11.40
CA GLY A 75 -4.58 0.57 -12.03
C GLY A 75 -3.97 -0.44 -11.05
N LYS A 76 -3.43 -1.55 -11.59
CA LYS A 76 -2.71 -2.58 -10.85
C LYS A 76 -1.57 -1.96 -10.05
N ARG A 77 -1.50 -2.27 -8.74
CA ARG A 77 -0.49 -1.70 -7.85
C ARG A 77 -0.23 -2.52 -6.59
N HIS A 78 0.95 -2.37 -6.04
CA HIS A 78 1.34 -2.86 -4.73
C HIS A 78 2.05 -1.76 -3.93
N SER A 79 2.29 -1.98 -2.64
CA SER A 79 3.00 -1.01 -1.77
C SER A 79 2.33 0.37 -1.71
N HIS A 80 1.04 0.43 -2.02
CA HIS A 80 0.23 1.64 -1.85
C HIS A 80 -0.20 1.79 -0.39
N SER A 81 -0.56 3.01 -0.02
CA SER A 81 -1.15 3.29 1.30
C SER A 81 -2.67 3.36 1.18
N ALA A 82 -3.38 2.88 2.19
CA ALA A 82 -4.83 2.96 2.24
C ALA A 82 -5.33 3.27 3.65
N CYS A 83 -6.41 4.04 3.73
CA CYS A 83 -7.16 4.28 4.97
C CYS A 83 -8.63 4.48 4.68
N ILE A 84 -9.47 4.37 5.72
CA ILE A 84 -10.91 4.59 5.64
C ILE A 84 -11.29 5.88 6.35
N TYR A 85 -12.20 6.61 5.71
CA TYR A 85 -12.94 7.69 6.32
C TYR A 85 -14.41 7.63 5.90
N ASN A 86 -15.31 7.61 6.88
CA ASN A 86 -16.75 7.49 6.69
C ASN A 86 -17.15 6.29 5.82
N ASN A 87 -17.64 6.57 4.62
CA ASN A 87 -18.12 5.58 3.67
C ASN A 87 -17.16 5.37 2.51
N SER A 88 -15.89 5.74 2.66
CA SER A 88 -14.90 5.69 1.59
C SER A 88 -13.56 5.13 2.04
N MET A 89 -12.96 4.30 1.19
CA MET A 89 -11.57 3.90 1.29
C MET A 89 -10.74 4.78 0.35
N TYR A 90 -9.70 5.41 0.88
CA TYR A 90 -8.74 6.19 0.10
C TYR A 90 -7.48 5.36 -0.15
N VAL A 91 -6.97 5.41 -1.37
CA VAL A 91 -5.75 4.73 -1.81
C VAL A 91 -4.81 5.73 -2.46
N PHE A 92 -3.57 5.80 -1.98
CA PHE A 92 -2.54 6.69 -2.53
C PHE A 92 -1.30 5.93 -2.97
N GLY A 93 -0.78 6.29 -4.15
CA GLY A 93 0.54 5.89 -4.59
C GLY A 93 0.68 4.39 -4.87
N GLY A 94 1.79 3.81 -4.44
CA GLY A 94 2.21 2.45 -4.78
C GLY A 94 3.00 2.38 -6.07
N CYS A 95 3.27 1.18 -6.55
CA CYS A 95 4.03 0.97 -7.77
C CYS A 95 3.54 -0.21 -8.60
N THR A 96 3.97 -0.26 -9.86
CA THR A 96 3.75 -1.36 -10.81
C THR A 96 4.76 -2.48 -10.61
N ALA A 97 4.63 -3.59 -11.33
CA ALA A 97 5.64 -4.66 -11.38
C ALA A 97 7.02 -4.17 -11.87
N THR A 98 7.05 -3.10 -12.66
CA THR A 98 8.29 -2.48 -13.17
C THR A 98 8.78 -1.32 -12.30
N TRP A 99 8.31 -1.26 -11.04
CA TRP A 99 8.69 -0.26 -10.03
C TRP A 99 8.33 1.19 -10.36
N THR A 100 7.51 1.43 -11.37
CA THR A 100 6.98 2.78 -11.65
C THR A 100 6.04 3.19 -10.53
N THR A 101 6.40 4.24 -9.80
CA THR A 101 5.64 4.74 -8.66
C THR A 101 4.55 5.72 -9.07
N PHE A 102 3.44 5.74 -8.32
CA PHE A 102 2.30 6.63 -8.52
C PHE A 102 2.25 7.73 -7.47
N ASN A 103 1.59 8.85 -7.82
CA ASN A 103 1.21 9.92 -6.89
C ASN A 103 -0.28 10.28 -6.97
N ASP A 104 -1.07 9.38 -7.54
CA ASP A 104 -2.51 9.55 -7.64
C ASP A 104 -3.21 9.17 -6.34
N LEU A 105 -4.30 9.88 -6.04
CA LEU A 105 -5.24 9.56 -4.99
C LEU A 105 -6.52 9.00 -5.60
N TRP A 106 -6.98 7.89 -5.07
CA TRP A 106 -8.23 7.25 -5.45
C TRP A 106 -9.13 7.11 -4.24
N GLN A 107 -10.42 7.17 -4.48
CA GLN A 107 -11.47 6.99 -3.49
C GLN A 107 -12.40 5.87 -3.96
N LEU A 108 -12.59 4.85 -3.15
CA LEU A 108 -13.61 3.83 -3.32
C LEU A 108 -14.81 4.22 -2.46
N ASP A 109 -15.94 4.48 -3.08
CA ASP A 109 -17.22 4.58 -2.37
C ASP A 109 -17.65 3.19 -1.93
N LEU A 110 -17.77 2.97 -0.62
CA LEU A 110 -18.07 1.65 -0.05
C LEU A 110 -19.55 1.29 -0.12
N GLY A 111 -20.44 2.27 -0.32
CA GLY A 111 -21.87 2.02 -0.53
C GLY A 111 -22.14 1.50 -1.94
N THR A 112 -21.59 2.17 -2.95
CA THR A 112 -21.80 1.85 -4.37
C THR A 112 -20.75 0.91 -4.94
N ARG A 113 -19.65 0.67 -4.22
CA ARG A 113 -18.49 -0.13 -4.67
C ARG A 113 -17.83 0.41 -5.94
N THR A 114 -17.84 1.71 -6.12
CA THR A 114 -17.30 2.38 -7.30
C THR A 114 -16.06 3.20 -6.99
N TRP A 115 -15.08 3.15 -7.89
CA TRP A 115 -13.88 3.97 -7.79
C TRP A 115 -14.12 5.36 -8.35
N VAL A 116 -13.65 6.36 -7.64
CA VAL A 116 -13.62 7.76 -8.06
C VAL A 116 -12.18 8.26 -7.95
N ARG A 117 -11.76 9.04 -8.94
CA ARG A 117 -10.48 9.76 -8.87
C ARG A 117 -10.75 11.23 -8.54
N PRO A 118 -10.54 11.68 -7.30
CA PRO A 118 -10.72 13.07 -6.93
C PRO A 118 -9.84 13.99 -7.78
N ILE A 119 -10.39 15.11 -8.24
CA ILE A 119 -9.59 16.17 -8.86
C ILE A 119 -8.94 16.93 -7.72
N THR A 120 -7.70 16.59 -7.43
CA THR A 120 -6.94 17.17 -6.32
C THR A 120 -6.24 18.46 -6.78
N MET A 121 -5.96 19.36 -5.83
CA MET A 121 -5.27 20.64 -6.05
C MET A 121 -4.10 20.78 -5.07
N GLY A 122 -3.31 21.85 -5.24
CA GLY A 122 -2.25 22.24 -4.32
C GLY A 122 -0.91 21.56 -4.54
N ASN A 123 -0.16 21.31 -3.47
CA ASN A 123 1.19 20.75 -3.53
C ASN A 123 1.14 19.23 -3.55
N TYR A 124 1.20 18.64 -4.71
CA TYR A 124 1.14 17.19 -4.87
C TYR A 124 2.35 16.50 -4.23
N PRO A 125 2.13 15.38 -3.50
CA PRO A 125 3.23 14.54 -3.06
C PRO A 125 4.02 13.97 -4.24
N SER A 126 5.32 13.71 -4.03
CA SER A 126 6.13 12.94 -4.97
C SER A 126 5.52 11.56 -5.22
N PRO A 127 5.66 10.98 -6.43
CA PRO A 127 5.31 9.58 -6.65
C PRO A 127 6.06 8.69 -5.67
N LYS A 128 5.33 7.82 -4.94
CA LYS A 128 5.94 7.00 -3.89
C LYS A 128 5.20 5.73 -3.56
N ALA A 129 5.96 4.77 -3.04
CA ALA A 129 5.49 3.50 -2.51
C ALA A 129 5.94 3.33 -1.06
N CYS A 130 5.35 2.41 -0.31
CA CYS A 130 5.66 2.11 1.09
C CYS A 130 5.68 3.35 2.02
N ALA A 131 4.86 4.34 1.71
CA ALA A 131 4.53 5.45 2.60
C ALA A 131 3.43 5.02 3.58
N THR A 132 3.19 5.79 4.63
CA THR A 132 2.00 5.64 5.50
C THR A 132 1.01 6.76 5.21
N MET A 133 -0.29 6.40 5.17
CA MET A 133 -1.39 7.35 5.05
C MET A 133 -2.43 7.06 6.11
N LEU A 134 -2.73 8.03 6.95
CA LEU A 134 -3.65 7.93 8.07
C LEU A 134 -4.70 9.03 8.01
N TYR A 135 -5.89 8.74 8.52
CA TYR A 135 -6.95 9.73 8.66
C TYR A 135 -6.83 10.48 9.98
N TYR A 136 -6.87 11.81 9.94
CA TYR A 136 -6.97 12.67 11.10
C TYR A 136 -7.79 13.93 10.78
N ASN A 137 -8.80 14.21 11.57
CA ASN A 137 -9.59 15.44 11.53
C ASN A 137 -9.94 15.92 10.11
N LYS A 138 -10.71 15.12 9.35
CA LYS A 138 -11.14 15.36 7.96
C LYS A 138 -9.99 15.51 6.94
N SER A 139 -8.81 15.04 7.31
CA SER A 139 -7.63 15.08 6.47
C SER A 139 -6.93 13.72 6.40
N LEU A 140 -6.19 13.50 5.32
CA LEU A 140 -5.31 12.35 5.18
C LEU A 140 -3.87 12.84 5.39
N ILE A 141 -3.16 12.22 6.31
CA ILE A 141 -1.78 12.53 6.65
C ILE A 141 -0.89 11.51 5.94
N LEU A 142 -0.06 11.96 5.02
CA LEU A 142 0.84 11.11 4.24
C LEU A 142 2.29 11.41 4.60
N PHE A 143 3.06 10.37 4.98
CA PHE A 143 4.45 10.53 5.38
C PHE A 143 5.37 9.47 4.77
N GLY A 144 6.59 9.89 4.40
CA GLY A 144 7.69 9.03 4.02
C GLY A 144 7.53 8.35 2.66
N GLY A 145 8.04 7.12 2.55
CA GLY A 145 8.01 6.29 1.36
C GLY A 145 9.26 6.37 0.49
N TRP A 146 9.27 5.66 -0.62
CA TRP A 146 10.35 5.66 -1.59
C TRP A 146 9.83 5.78 -3.03
N SER A 147 10.71 6.21 -3.93
CA SER A 147 10.44 6.25 -5.36
C SER A 147 11.59 5.62 -6.13
N HIS A 148 11.22 4.84 -7.14
CA HIS A 148 12.17 4.41 -8.16
C HIS A 148 12.31 5.52 -9.20
N PRO A 149 13.52 5.88 -9.61
CA PRO A 149 13.71 6.90 -10.64
C PRO A 149 13.11 6.45 -11.98
N SER A 150 12.62 7.42 -12.74
CA SER A 150 12.29 7.17 -14.14
C SER A 150 13.51 6.63 -14.89
N PRO A 151 13.34 5.70 -15.85
CA PRO A 151 14.47 5.23 -16.66
C PRO A 151 15.14 6.34 -17.49
N TYR A 152 14.55 7.54 -17.53
CA TYR A 152 15.09 8.70 -18.24
C TYR A 152 15.03 9.96 -17.36
N PRO A 153 16.14 10.69 -17.19
CA PRO A 153 17.50 10.41 -17.63
C PRO A 153 18.15 9.25 -16.82
N LEU A 154 19.09 8.56 -17.44
CA LEU A 154 19.68 7.29 -17.04
C LEU A 154 20.42 7.24 -15.68
N HIS A 155 20.51 8.31 -14.91
CA HIS A 155 21.34 8.42 -13.70
C HIS A 155 20.58 8.82 -12.44
N GLN A 156 19.27 8.60 -12.39
CA GLN A 156 18.52 8.88 -11.18
C GLN A 156 18.65 7.73 -10.17
N GLN A 157 18.94 8.07 -8.93
CA GLN A 157 19.03 7.11 -7.84
C GLN A 157 17.67 6.88 -7.16
N TRP A 158 17.53 5.74 -6.52
CA TRP A 158 16.44 5.48 -5.60
C TRP A 158 16.37 6.59 -4.54
N LYS A 159 15.15 7.09 -4.31
CA LYS A 159 14.94 8.18 -3.38
C LYS A 159 14.04 7.74 -2.24
N LEU A 160 14.53 7.90 -1.02
CA LEU A 160 13.71 7.84 0.19
C LEU A 160 13.18 9.25 0.50
N PHE A 161 12.01 9.32 1.12
CA PHE A 161 11.35 10.58 1.47
C PHE A 161 11.15 10.72 2.98
N ASN A 162 11.20 11.96 3.44
CA ASN A 162 10.69 12.41 4.74
C ASN A 162 9.60 13.48 4.54
N GLU A 163 9.02 13.53 3.34
CA GLU A 163 7.95 14.47 3.02
C GLU A 163 6.72 14.18 3.87
N LEU A 164 6.16 15.24 4.43
CA LEU A 164 4.88 15.25 5.12
C LEU A 164 3.87 16.04 4.28
N HIS A 165 2.77 15.40 3.90
CA HIS A 165 1.69 16.03 3.16
C HIS A 165 0.36 15.80 3.88
N VAL A 166 -0.49 16.80 3.82
CA VAL A 166 -1.85 16.77 4.35
C VAL A 166 -2.83 17.00 3.21
N TYR A 167 -3.76 16.08 3.03
CA TYR A 167 -4.85 16.22 2.08
C TYR A 167 -6.14 16.55 2.82
N SER A 168 -6.68 17.74 2.59
CA SER A 168 -8.01 18.12 3.08
C SER A 168 -9.09 17.50 2.21
N ILE A 169 -9.91 16.64 2.79
CA ILE A 169 -10.99 15.93 2.09
C ILE A 169 -12.08 16.91 1.63
N GLU A 170 -12.35 17.94 2.44
CA GLU A 170 -13.39 18.92 2.11
C GLU A 170 -13.01 19.83 0.93
N SER A 171 -11.75 20.25 0.86
CA SER A 171 -11.27 21.16 -0.19
C SER A 171 -10.59 20.46 -1.36
N ASN A 172 -10.42 19.13 -1.31
CA ASN A 172 -9.67 18.34 -2.29
C ASN A 172 -8.25 18.88 -2.54
N LYS A 173 -7.58 19.36 -1.48
CA LYS A 173 -6.30 20.07 -1.60
C LYS A 173 -5.18 19.38 -0.84
N TRP A 174 -4.05 19.16 -1.52
CA TRP A 174 -2.79 18.76 -0.91
C TRP A 174 -2.00 19.96 -0.42
N THR A 175 -1.46 19.86 0.77
CA THR A 175 -0.54 20.84 1.37
C THR A 175 0.71 20.12 1.83
N ALA A 176 1.87 20.57 1.36
CA ALA A 176 3.15 20.11 1.88
C ALA A 176 3.43 20.83 3.21
N ILE A 177 3.77 20.06 4.24
CA ILE A 177 4.07 20.58 5.57
C ILE A 177 5.58 20.54 5.77
N ASN A 178 6.19 21.70 5.90
CA ASN A 178 7.61 21.85 6.24
C ASN A 178 7.76 22.02 7.75
N THR A 179 8.51 21.13 8.36
CA THR A 179 8.79 21.15 9.80
C THR A 179 10.27 21.44 10.05
N LEU A 180 10.60 22.05 11.18
CA LEU A 180 11.98 22.40 11.56
C LEU A 180 12.81 21.13 11.77
N GLU A 181 12.29 20.18 12.52
CA GLU A 181 12.87 18.86 12.70
C GLU A 181 12.05 17.86 11.90
N THR A 182 12.72 16.88 11.31
CA THR A 182 12.09 15.81 10.54
C THR A 182 12.77 14.48 10.84
N PRO A 183 12.02 13.37 10.86
CA PRO A 183 12.65 12.06 10.81
C PRO A 183 13.56 11.96 9.58
N PRO A 184 14.59 11.13 9.62
CA PRO A 184 15.37 10.82 8.41
C PRO A 184 14.43 10.21 7.34
N PRO A 185 14.75 10.38 6.04
CA PRO A 185 13.99 9.76 4.97
C PRO A 185 13.81 8.26 5.22
N THR A 186 12.56 7.80 5.21
CA THR A 186 12.22 6.42 5.60
C THR A 186 11.09 5.84 4.77
N SER A 187 11.11 4.52 4.60
CA SER A 187 10.05 3.76 3.92
C SER A 187 9.76 2.45 4.64
N ALA A 188 8.61 1.85 4.34
CA ALA A 188 8.14 0.61 4.95
C ALA A 188 8.13 0.65 6.50
N HIS A 189 8.04 1.84 7.06
CA HIS A 189 7.74 2.10 8.47
C HIS A 189 6.26 1.84 8.73
N SER A 190 5.90 1.74 9.98
CA SER A 190 4.51 1.69 10.43
C SER A 190 4.13 2.97 11.18
N ALA A 191 2.86 3.33 11.19
CA ALA A 191 2.36 4.48 11.93
C ALA A 191 0.93 4.27 12.42
N THR A 192 0.61 4.87 13.58
CA THR A 192 -0.74 4.97 14.17
C THR A 192 -0.94 6.36 14.76
N ILE A 193 -2.20 6.76 14.95
CA ILE A 193 -2.56 8.02 15.59
C ILE A 193 -3.18 7.72 16.96
N HIS A 194 -2.71 8.44 17.98
CA HIS A 194 -3.15 8.38 19.36
C HIS A 194 -3.52 9.81 19.82
N GLY A 195 -4.82 10.11 19.89
CA GLY A 195 -5.27 11.48 20.07
C GLY A 195 -4.81 12.38 18.91
N ASN A 196 -3.98 13.38 19.22
CA ASN A 196 -3.37 14.27 18.22
C ASN A 196 -1.90 13.91 17.89
N LEU A 197 -1.44 12.74 18.31
CA LEU A 197 -0.06 12.29 18.13
C LEU A 197 0.01 11.17 17.09
N MET A 198 0.71 11.38 15.99
CA MET A 198 1.08 10.32 15.04
C MET A 198 2.40 9.71 15.49
N VAL A 199 2.38 8.40 15.76
CA VAL A 199 3.54 7.63 16.22
C VAL A 199 4.06 6.80 15.05
N VAL A 200 5.29 7.04 14.63
CA VAL A 200 5.99 6.35 13.54
C VAL A 200 7.08 5.44 14.12
N PHE A 201 7.10 4.19 13.72
CA PHE A 201 8.07 3.20 14.20
C PHE A 201 8.79 2.48 13.07
N GLY A 202 10.10 2.32 13.21
CA GLY A 202 10.91 1.46 12.35
C GLY A 202 11.05 1.94 10.91
N GLY A 203 11.10 0.99 9.99
CA GLY A 203 11.28 1.26 8.56
C GLY A 203 12.75 1.15 8.10
N VAL A 204 12.95 1.36 6.80
CA VAL A 204 14.29 1.44 6.18
C VAL A 204 14.69 2.90 6.05
N CYS A 205 15.83 3.23 6.63
CA CYS A 205 16.40 4.56 6.66
C CYS A 205 17.90 4.46 6.33
N ASN A 206 18.40 5.23 5.37
CA ASN A 206 19.82 5.22 4.97
C ASN A 206 20.38 3.81 4.68
N GLY A 207 19.57 2.92 4.12
CA GLY A 207 19.97 1.55 3.78
C GLY A 207 19.90 0.54 4.94
N TYR A 208 19.53 0.96 6.15
CA TYR A 208 19.42 0.10 7.33
C TYR A 208 18.00 0.11 7.91
N SER A 209 17.61 -1.00 8.52
CA SER A 209 16.37 -1.04 9.30
C SER A 209 16.52 -0.27 10.61
N SER A 210 15.48 0.44 11.03
CA SER A 210 15.42 1.23 12.26
C SER A 210 14.50 0.58 13.30
N ASN A 211 14.68 0.94 14.58
CA ASN A 211 13.74 0.73 15.67
C ASN A 211 13.49 2.02 16.46
N ASP A 212 13.74 3.15 15.84
CA ASP A 212 13.43 4.45 16.39
C ASP A 212 11.92 4.71 16.38
N ILE A 213 11.48 5.51 17.35
CA ILE A 213 10.14 6.08 17.40
C ILE A 213 10.24 7.58 17.14
N TRP A 214 9.45 8.04 16.19
CA TRP A 214 9.24 9.45 15.93
C TRP A 214 7.78 9.82 16.13
N CYS A 215 7.54 10.93 16.76
CA CYS A 215 6.22 11.44 17.09
C CYS A 215 5.97 12.78 16.40
N LEU A 216 4.84 12.89 15.70
CA LEU A 216 4.35 14.12 15.12
C LEU A 216 3.12 14.59 15.88
N ASN A 217 3.18 15.78 16.46
CA ASN A 217 1.98 16.48 16.92
C ASN A 217 1.23 17.00 15.68
N LEU A 218 0.00 16.52 15.46
CA LEU A 218 -0.79 16.81 14.27
C LEU A 218 -1.48 18.18 14.30
N ASP A 219 -1.57 18.83 15.45
CA ASP A 219 -2.13 20.18 15.59
C ASP A 219 -1.08 21.25 15.31
N LEU A 220 0.18 21.00 15.75
CA LEU A 220 1.30 21.94 15.66
C LEU A 220 2.29 21.59 14.54
N TYR A 221 2.18 20.41 13.94
CA TYR A 221 3.13 19.85 12.96
C TYR A 221 4.58 19.90 13.47
N TYR A 222 4.78 19.44 14.69
CA TYR A 222 6.08 19.38 15.34
C TYR A 222 6.49 17.92 15.54
N TRP A 223 7.69 17.57 15.06
CA TRP A 223 8.30 16.25 15.24
C TRP A 223 9.23 16.22 16.44
N HIS A 224 9.26 15.09 17.13
CA HIS A 224 10.31 14.77 18.10
C HIS A 224 10.63 13.29 18.07
N LYS A 225 11.89 12.93 18.37
CA LYS A 225 12.29 11.56 18.56
C LYS A 225 11.98 11.14 19.99
N GLN A 226 11.19 10.08 20.14
CA GLN A 226 10.77 9.57 21.44
C GLN A 226 11.82 8.64 22.04
N THR A 227 12.16 8.86 23.30
CA THR A 227 13.02 7.97 24.08
C THR A 227 12.24 6.75 24.56
N THR A 228 12.89 5.59 24.58
CA THR A 228 12.28 4.34 25.04
C THR A 228 13.20 3.59 25.99
N SER A 229 12.64 2.58 26.69
CA SER A 229 13.40 1.65 27.52
C SER A 229 14.51 0.95 26.71
N ASN A 230 15.52 0.42 27.41
CA ASN A 230 16.63 -0.35 26.79
C ASN A 230 16.11 -1.65 26.14
N LEU A 231 15.14 -2.33 26.78
CA LEU A 231 14.47 -3.46 26.17
C LEU A 231 13.51 -2.93 25.10
N LYS A 232 13.76 -3.25 23.83
CA LYS A 232 12.94 -2.82 22.70
C LYS A 232 13.02 -3.81 21.54
N PRO A 233 12.08 -3.76 20.56
CA PRO A 233 12.14 -4.60 19.37
C PRO A 233 13.45 -4.39 18.60
N GLN A 234 13.93 -5.45 17.95
CA GLN A 234 15.02 -5.31 16.99
C GLN A 234 14.62 -4.37 15.84
N PRO A 235 15.58 -3.65 15.22
CA PRO A 235 15.32 -2.85 14.03
C PRO A 235 14.57 -3.65 12.97
N ARG A 236 13.49 -3.08 12.42
CA ARG A 236 12.60 -3.80 11.49
C ARG A 236 11.85 -2.87 10.55
N TYR A 237 11.39 -3.44 9.43
CA TYR A 237 10.51 -2.80 8.45
C TYR A 237 9.40 -3.77 8.00
N GLY A 238 8.35 -3.24 7.38
CA GLY A 238 7.22 -4.05 6.90
C GLY A 238 6.43 -4.73 8.02
N GLN A 239 6.52 -4.23 9.26
CA GLN A 239 5.71 -4.62 10.40
C GLN A 239 4.33 -3.97 10.34
N SER A 240 3.36 -4.57 11.03
CA SER A 240 2.08 -3.92 11.31
C SER A 240 2.12 -3.24 12.67
N GLN A 241 1.49 -2.07 12.76
CA GLN A 241 1.30 -1.31 14.00
C GLN A 241 -0.19 -1.14 14.25
N ILE A 242 -0.63 -1.46 15.45
CA ILE A 242 -2.05 -1.51 15.82
C ILE A 242 -2.25 -0.67 17.07
N GLU A 243 -3.20 0.25 17.00
CA GLU A 243 -3.63 1.06 18.13
C GLU A 243 -4.41 0.20 19.14
N LEU A 244 -4.03 0.29 20.44
CA LEU A 244 -4.71 -0.34 21.56
C LEU A 244 -5.22 0.69 22.58
N GLY A 245 -5.83 1.76 22.07
CA GLY A 245 -6.27 2.91 22.85
C GLY A 245 -5.23 4.04 22.90
N GLU A 246 -5.45 5.02 23.76
CA GLU A 246 -4.65 6.25 23.76
C GLU A 246 -3.19 6.05 24.18
N LYS A 247 -2.94 5.08 25.05
CA LYS A 247 -1.64 4.91 25.73
C LYS A 247 -0.86 3.68 25.26
N HIS A 248 -1.43 2.85 24.41
CA HIS A 248 -0.82 1.58 24.02
C HIS A 248 -0.86 1.36 22.53
N LEU A 249 0.19 0.80 21.98
CA LEU A 249 0.22 0.28 20.64
C LEU A 249 0.92 -1.08 20.59
N LEU A 250 0.53 -1.90 19.64
CA LEU A 250 1.14 -3.20 19.37
C LEU A 250 1.88 -3.17 18.04
N VAL A 251 3.11 -3.67 18.02
CA VAL A 251 3.88 -3.95 16.81
C VAL A 251 3.91 -5.45 16.57
N LEU A 252 3.54 -5.89 15.38
CA LEU A 252 3.46 -7.30 15.01
C LEU A 252 4.32 -7.57 13.77
N GLY A 253 5.23 -8.54 13.87
CA GLY A 253 6.02 -9.03 12.76
C GLY A 253 7.03 -8.05 12.19
N GLY A 254 7.17 -8.05 10.86
CA GLY A 254 8.20 -7.31 10.12
C GLY A 254 9.42 -8.17 9.80
N CYS A 255 10.47 -7.55 9.29
CA CYS A 255 11.73 -8.22 9.03
C CYS A 255 12.94 -7.29 9.29
N THR A 256 14.10 -7.87 9.58
CA THR A 256 15.38 -7.16 9.68
C THR A 256 16.15 -7.19 8.37
N GLY A 257 15.77 -8.06 7.45
CA GLY A 257 16.39 -8.27 6.15
C GLY A 257 15.62 -9.31 5.33
N PRO A 258 16.05 -9.61 4.10
CA PRO A 258 15.27 -10.38 3.10
C PRO A 258 14.76 -11.75 3.57
N ASN A 259 15.53 -12.44 4.39
CA ASN A 259 15.22 -13.81 4.87
C ASN A 259 15.00 -13.86 6.39
N ALA A 260 14.90 -12.72 7.06
CA ALA A 260 14.81 -12.59 8.50
C ALA A 260 13.44 -12.05 8.94
N ALA A 261 12.36 -12.70 8.48
CA ALA A 261 11.00 -12.37 8.90
C ALA A 261 10.81 -12.70 10.37
N MET A 262 10.09 -11.83 11.07
CA MET A 262 9.77 -11.93 12.48
C MET A 262 8.29 -12.24 12.66
N ASN A 263 7.98 -13.06 13.68
CA ASN A 263 6.61 -13.41 14.05
C ASN A 263 6.29 -13.02 15.49
N ASP A 264 7.16 -12.18 16.10
CA ASP A 264 6.99 -11.69 17.46
C ASP A 264 6.01 -10.51 17.50
N ALA A 265 5.49 -10.24 18.69
CA ALA A 265 4.70 -9.05 18.97
C ALA A 265 5.29 -8.29 20.17
N TRP A 266 5.16 -6.97 20.11
CA TRP A 266 5.66 -6.05 21.13
C TRP A 266 4.62 -5.00 21.47
N LEU A 267 4.37 -4.85 22.78
CA LEU A 267 3.49 -3.81 23.32
C LEU A 267 4.34 -2.61 23.72
N LEU A 268 3.95 -1.43 23.26
CA LEU A 268 4.50 -0.15 23.71
C LEU A 268 3.50 0.53 24.63
N THR A 269 3.96 0.91 25.83
CA THR A 269 3.23 1.75 26.76
C THR A 269 3.77 3.18 26.66
N MET A 270 2.91 4.11 26.28
CA MET A 270 3.23 5.52 26.00
C MET A 270 2.91 6.39 27.21
N GLU A 271 3.66 6.22 28.28
CA GLU A 271 3.51 6.98 29.51
C GLU A 271 4.83 7.63 29.95
N GLY A 272 4.75 8.83 30.50
CA GLY A 272 5.92 9.56 30.97
C GLY A 272 6.83 10.05 29.85
N THR A 273 8.08 10.39 30.20
CA THR A 273 9.09 10.93 29.26
C THR A 273 9.81 9.85 28.48
N SER A 274 9.89 8.63 29.03
CA SER A 274 10.51 7.47 28.39
C SER A 274 9.49 6.35 28.31
N TRP A 275 9.13 5.95 27.09
CA TRP A 275 8.13 4.92 26.84
C TRP A 275 8.71 3.51 27.02
N THR A 276 7.87 2.56 27.41
CA THR A 276 8.33 1.22 27.76
C THR A 276 7.82 0.17 26.80
N TRP A 277 8.74 -0.69 26.34
CA TRP A 277 8.43 -1.84 25.53
C TRP A 277 8.30 -3.10 26.39
N LYS A 278 7.31 -3.93 26.09
CA LYS A 278 7.12 -5.26 26.64
C LYS A 278 6.93 -6.25 25.51
N LYS A 279 7.71 -7.35 25.52
CA LYS A 279 7.51 -8.42 24.57
C LYS A 279 6.25 -9.20 24.93
N VAL A 280 5.38 -9.45 23.95
CA VAL A 280 4.14 -10.19 24.13
C VAL A 280 4.43 -11.69 24.17
N ASN A 281 3.83 -12.39 25.13
CA ASN A 281 3.88 -13.85 25.21
C ASN A 281 2.87 -14.44 24.21
N MET A 282 3.39 -15.03 23.13
CA MET A 282 2.58 -15.58 22.05
C MET A 282 2.25 -17.05 22.29
N HIS A 283 0.98 -17.38 22.31
CA HIS A 283 0.48 -18.75 22.48
C HIS A 283 -0.09 -19.31 21.17
N ASN A 284 -0.21 -20.64 21.09
CA ASN A 284 -0.75 -21.36 19.93
C ASN A 284 -0.03 -21.01 18.62
N THR A 285 1.29 -20.89 18.69
CA THR A 285 2.12 -20.44 17.55
C THR A 285 2.10 -21.42 16.37
N GLU A 286 1.66 -22.65 16.56
CA GLU A 286 1.38 -23.63 15.52
C GLU A 286 0.25 -23.17 14.58
N TRP A 287 -0.65 -22.30 15.04
CA TRP A 287 -1.73 -21.69 14.25
C TRP A 287 -1.37 -20.32 13.67
N ALA A 288 -0.17 -19.82 13.97
CA ALA A 288 0.33 -18.56 13.44
C ALA A 288 0.64 -18.65 11.94
N PRO A 289 0.57 -17.54 11.17
CA PRO A 289 1.14 -17.51 9.82
C PRO A 289 2.64 -17.81 9.85
N THR A 290 3.15 -18.39 8.76
CA THR A 290 4.57 -18.78 8.68
C THR A 290 5.49 -17.56 8.72
N ARG A 291 5.07 -16.47 8.14
CA ARG A 291 5.81 -15.20 8.07
C ARG A 291 4.83 -14.04 8.14
N ILE A 292 5.18 -13.02 8.94
CA ILE A 292 4.37 -11.80 9.09
C ILE A 292 5.27 -10.61 8.74
N TRP A 293 5.43 -10.32 7.47
CA TRP A 293 6.15 -9.14 6.99
C TRP A 293 5.53 -8.65 5.68
N CYS A 294 5.40 -7.32 5.53
CA CYS A 294 4.69 -6.68 4.43
C CYS A 294 3.25 -7.19 4.24
N HIS A 295 2.68 -7.76 5.30
CA HIS A 295 1.26 -8.09 5.44
C HIS A 295 0.65 -7.02 6.33
N GLN A 296 -0.36 -6.35 5.85
CA GLN A 296 -1.10 -5.39 6.66
C GLN A 296 -2.01 -6.17 7.60
N ALA A 297 -1.97 -5.83 8.89
CA ALA A 297 -2.89 -6.36 9.90
C ALA A 297 -3.89 -5.28 10.32
N CYS A 298 -5.07 -5.70 10.75
CA CYS A 298 -6.10 -4.80 11.25
C CYS A 298 -6.74 -5.35 12.52
N LYS A 299 -7.30 -4.45 13.33
CA LYS A 299 -7.97 -4.78 14.60
C LYS A 299 -9.48 -4.75 14.41
N VAL A 300 -10.15 -5.79 14.92
CA VAL A 300 -11.61 -5.88 15.02
C VAL A 300 -11.94 -6.32 16.45
N GLY A 301 -12.50 -5.43 17.26
CA GLY A 301 -12.70 -5.68 18.68
C GLY A 301 -11.40 -6.06 19.40
N ASN A 302 -11.37 -7.21 20.03
CA ASN A 302 -10.19 -7.77 20.72
C ASN A 302 -9.35 -8.72 19.84
N TYR A 303 -9.53 -8.65 18.52
CA TYR A 303 -8.85 -9.54 17.58
C TYR A 303 -8.03 -8.77 16.58
N ILE A 304 -6.87 -9.30 16.20
CA ILE A 304 -6.05 -8.82 15.09
C ILE A 304 -6.14 -9.84 13.97
N ILE A 305 -6.49 -9.36 12.78
CA ILE A 305 -6.58 -10.17 11.58
C ILE A 305 -5.33 -9.96 10.75
N VAL A 306 -4.71 -11.06 10.33
CA VAL A 306 -3.58 -11.11 9.40
C VAL A 306 -3.98 -12.02 8.25
N LEU A 307 -3.74 -11.57 7.01
CA LEU A 307 -3.90 -12.41 5.83
C LEU A 307 -2.53 -12.88 5.38
N SER A 308 -2.35 -14.17 5.24
CA SER A 308 -1.08 -14.74 4.80
C SER A 308 -1.31 -16.07 4.06
N LYS A 309 -0.24 -16.62 3.53
CA LYS A 309 -0.27 -17.95 2.90
C LYS A 309 -0.74 -19.01 3.87
N ASN A 310 -1.63 -19.90 3.39
CA ASN A 310 -2.01 -21.09 4.16
C ASN A 310 -0.78 -21.99 4.38
N ARG A 311 -0.67 -22.55 5.58
CA ARG A 311 0.27 -23.64 5.83
C ARG A 311 -0.23 -24.86 5.07
N CYS A 312 0.44 -25.23 3.98
CA CYS A 312 0.24 -26.54 3.39
C CYS A 312 0.48 -27.58 4.52
N GLN A 313 -0.56 -28.32 4.87
CA GLN A 313 -0.43 -29.44 5.82
C GLN A 313 0.35 -30.54 5.08
N THR A 314 1.68 -30.47 5.10
CA THR A 314 2.50 -31.62 4.81
C THR A 314 2.17 -32.66 5.86
N LYS A 315 1.50 -33.74 5.43
CA LYS A 315 1.23 -34.89 6.30
C LYS A 315 2.55 -35.28 6.97
N PRO A 316 2.55 -35.65 8.27
CA PRO A 316 3.78 -36.01 9.01
C PRO A 316 4.61 -37.15 8.40
N SER A 317 4.08 -37.88 7.40
CA SER A 317 4.76 -38.99 6.71
C SER A 317 5.86 -38.55 5.73
N ASP A 318 5.91 -37.28 5.30
CA ASP A 318 6.91 -36.83 4.30
C ASP A 318 8.15 -36.14 4.92
N MET A 319 8.16 -35.90 6.22
CA MET A 319 9.33 -35.30 6.88
C MET A 319 10.53 -36.23 7.10
N SER A 320 10.38 -37.55 6.91
CA SER A 320 11.47 -38.51 7.16
C SER A 320 12.40 -38.76 5.96
N ILE A 321 12.07 -38.26 4.76
CA ILE A 321 12.86 -38.53 3.54
C ILE A 321 13.71 -37.34 3.09
N SER A 322 13.45 -36.12 3.58
CA SER A 322 14.15 -34.92 3.11
C SER A 322 15.47 -34.61 3.83
N LEU A 323 15.83 -35.32 4.91
CA LEU A 323 17.05 -35.04 5.70
C LEU A 323 18.33 -35.74 5.19
N ARG A 324 18.27 -36.51 4.09
CA ARG A 324 19.46 -37.25 3.57
C ARG A 324 20.04 -36.77 2.25
N LYS A 325 19.61 -35.64 1.69
CA LYS A 325 20.14 -35.15 0.37
C LYS A 325 20.57 -33.68 0.32
N VAL A 326 20.99 -33.07 1.43
CA VAL A 326 21.60 -31.73 1.40
C VAL A 326 22.96 -31.78 2.12
N ALA A 327 23.83 -32.66 1.65
CA ALA A 327 25.27 -32.49 1.81
C ALA A 327 25.88 -32.59 0.42
N CYS A 328 26.49 -31.53 -0.07
CA CYS A 328 27.11 -31.31 -1.37
C CYS A 328 26.22 -30.68 -2.44
N GLN A 329 26.17 -29.36 -2.43
CA GLN A 329 26.50 -28.56 -3.61
C GLN A 329 26.63 -27.10 -3.18
N ARG A 330 27.87 -26.63 -3.16
CA ARG A 330 28.22 -25.21 -3.20
C ARG A 330 27.79 -24.70 -4.58
N SER A 331 27.03 -23.64 -4.60
CA SER A 331 27.20 -22.51 -5.51
C SER A 331 25.88 -21.81 -5.81
N THR A 332 25.96 -20.51 -5.86
CA THR A 332 25.07 -19.52 -6.44
C THR A 332 23.82 -19.16 -5.64
N SER A 333 23.90 -18.00 -5.06
CA SER A 333 22.90 -17.23 -4.35
C SER A 333 21.62 -17.00 -5.17
N PRO A 334 20.43 -17.12 -4.57
CA PRO A 334 19.23 -16.55 -5.15
C PRO A 334 19.14 -15.06 -4.81
N ARG A 335 18.99 -14.25 -5.84
CA ARG A 335 18.68 -12.82 -5.77
C ARG A 335 17.36 -12.58 -5.05
N LEU A 336 17.38 -11.83 -4.00
CA LEU A 336 17.01 -10.43 -3.79
C LEU A 336 15.57 -10.17 -3.37
N CYS A 337 15.42 -9.91 -2.10
CA CYS A 337 14.43 -9.01 -1.53
C CYS A 337 14.84 -7.55 -1.83
N GLU A 338 13.88 -6.66 -1.97
CA GLU A 338 14.04 -5.25 -2.36
C GLU A 338 15.15 -4.47 -1.65
N SER A 339 15.50 -4.84 -0.41
CA SER A 339 16.56 -4.18 0.37
C SER A 339 17.97 -4.45 -0.13
N ASN A 340 18.26 -5.58 -0.78
CA ASN A 340 19.60 -5.88 -1.30
C ASN A 340 19.93 -5.10 -2.57
N LEU A 341 18.92 -4.71 -3.36
CA LEU A 341 19.15 -3.87 -4.54
C LEU A 341 19.69 -2.47 -4.18
N LEU A 342 19.29 -1.96 -3.00
CA LEU A 342 19.81 -0.68 -2.51
C LEU A 342 21.28 -0.78 -2.06
N HIS A 343 21.69 -1.94 -1.53
CA HIS A 343 23.02 -2.11 -0.95
C HIS A 343 24.07 -2.48 -1.99
N GLU A 344 23.79 -3.40 -2.90
CA GLU A 344 24.75 -3.81 -3.94
C GLU A 344 25.07 -2.71 -4.95
N ARG A 345 24.13 -1.77 -5.22
CA ARG A 345 24.41 -0.63 -6.10
C ARG A 345 25.23 0.48 -5.43
N GLN A 346 25.16 0.63 -4.11
CA GLN A 346 26.04 1.58 -3.41
C GLN A 346 27.48 1.09 -3.31
N GLU A 347 27.70 -0.21 -3.12
CA GLU A 347 29.06 -0.77 -3.10
C GLU A 347 29.75 -0.74 -4.48
N ASN A 348 28.99 -0.95 -5.57
CA ASN A 348 29.55 -0.86 -6.93
C ASN A 348 29.84 0.58 -7.40
N LEU A 349 29.23 1.60 -6.78
CA LEU A 349 29.55 3.00 -7.08
C LEU A 349 30.75 3.52 -6.30
N SER A 350 31.07 2.94 -5.14
CA SER A 350 32.28 3.30 -4.37
C SER A 350 33.58 2.65 -4.91
N ALA A 351 33.45 1.63 -5.76
CA ALA A 351 34.59 0.95 -6.36
C ALA A 351 35.08 1.56 -7.70
N ILE A 352 34.28 2.45 -8.32
CA ILE A 352 34.60 3.05 -9.63
C ILE A 352 35.34 4.41 -9.50
N ASP A 353 35.37 5.02 -8.31
CA ASP A 353 35.99 6.34 -8.10
C ASP A 353 37.48 6.30 -7.67
N ARG A 354 38.19 5.19 -7.83
CA ARG A 354 39.59 5.09 -7.35
C ARG A 354 40.68 4.94 -8.39
N ASP A 355 40.40 4.94 -9.67
CA ASP A 355 41.47 4.95 -10.67
C ASP A 355 41.12 5.87 -11.82
N GLU A 356 41.59 7.13 -11.75
CA GLU A 356 42.09 7.93 -12.85
C GLU A 356 42.48 9.32 -12.36
N ASN A 357 43.72 9.37 -11.87
CA ASN A 357 44.46 10.60 -11.77
C ASN A 357 45.71 10.40 -12.63
N ILE A 358 45.76 11.06 -13.81
CA ILE A 358 47.03 11.46 -14.47
C ILE A 358 46.73 12.39 -15.67
N ASN A 359 47.29 13.62 -15.58
CA ASN A 359 47.69 14.56 -16.65
C ASN A 359 46.62 15.24 -17.51
N GLY A 360 46.38 16.53 -17.45
CA GLY A 360 47.33 17.61 -17.51
C GLY A 360 46.93 18.61 -18.62
N ARG A 361 46.96 19.89 -18.32
CA ARG A 361 47.06 21.10 -19.17
C ARG A 361 45.81 21.96 -19.48
N HIS A 362 45.79 23.08 -18.76
CA HIS A 362 45.71 24.50 -19.19
C HIS A 362 44.64 24.96 -20.19
N GLY A 363 43.88 25.94 -19.74
CA GLY A 363 43.18 26.89 -20.57
C GLY A 363 42.27 27.81 -19.77
N ALA A 364 42.83 28.84 -19.20
CA ALA A 364 42.11 29.98 -18.64
C ALA A 364 41.43 30.80 -19.73
N PHE A 365 40.25 31.34 -19.47
CA PHE A 365 39.91 32.72 -19.78
C PHE A 365 38.69 33.20 -18.96
N SER A 366 38.89 34.41 -18.52
CA SER A 366 38.20 35.24 -17.56
C SER A 366 37.00 36.03 -18.08
N ARG A 367 36.13 36.44 -17.11
CA ARG A 367 35.43 37.74 -16.96
C ARG A 367 34.53 38.20 -18.09
N SER A 368 33.32 38.73 -17.80
CA SER A 368 32.98 39.96 -17.08
C SER A 368 31.46 40.18 -17.07
N HIS A 369 30.91 40.66 -15.98
CA HIS A 369 30.12 41.86 -15.66
C HIS A 369 29.18 42.44 -16.72
N SER A 370 27.87 42.64 -16.38
CA SER A 370 27.20 43.88 -15.90
C SER A 370 25.68 43.78 -16.18
N GLN A 371 24.83 43.92 -15.23
CA GLN A 371 24.07 45.09 -14.72
C GLN A 371 23.05 45.72 -15.69
N ASN A 372 21.85 45.90 -15.10
CA ASN A 372 20.82 46.96 -15.25
C ASN A 372 19.71 46.71 -16.26
N ALA A 373 18.49 46.56 -15.82
CA ALA A 373 17.50 47.48 -15.22
C ALA A 373 16.55 48.16 -16.24
N HIS A 374 15.30 48.23 -15.81
CA HIS A 374 14.21 49.16 -16.15
C HIS A 374 13.06 48.70 -17.07
N THR A 375 11.93 48.46 -16.38
CA THR A 375 10.61 49.13 -16.50
C THR A 375 9.96 49.28 -17.89
N THR A 376 8.77 48.80 -18.06
CA THR A 376 7.49 49.54 -17.96
C THR A 376 6.30 48.75 -18.50
N SER A 377 5.19 48.96 -17.84
CA SER A 377 3.80 48.65 -18.11
C SER A 377 3.31 48.74 -19.55
N HIS A 378 2.33 47.94 -19.96
CA HIS A 378 1.03 48.40 -20.43
C HIS A 378 0.00 47.24 -20.54
N THR A 379 -1.15 47.54 -20.01
CA THR A 379 -2.45 46.91 -20.11
C THR A 379 -2.99 46.79 -21.53
N ALA A 380 -3.68 45.69 -21.84
CA ALA A 380 -4.93 45.71 -22.58
C ALA A 380 -5.65 44.34 -22.57
N SER A 381 -6.84 44.39 -22.05
CA SER A 381 -7.93 43.43 -22.17
C SER A 381 -8.36 43.17 -23.59
N ILE A 382 -8.80 41.95 -23.91
CA ILE A 382 -9.99 41.67 -24.74
C ILE A 382 -10.38 40.20 -24.61
N SER A 383 -11.65 40.03 -24.27
CA SER A 383 -12.46 38.81 -24.26
C SER A 383 -12.65 38.23 -25.66
N LYS A 384 -12.73 36.86 -25.75
CA LYS A 384 -13.81 36.22 -26.56
C LYS A 384 -13.75 34.66 -26.45
N THR A 385 -14.83 34.13 -25.93
CA THR A 385 -15.68 32.97 -26.34
C THR A 385 -15.05 31.70 -26.92
N ILE A 386 -15.41 30.61 -26.25
CA ILE A 386 -15.30 29.18 -26.59
C ILE A 386 -16.13 28.84 -27.85
N PRO A 387 -15.75 27.80 -28.62
CA PRO A 387 -16.60 26.64 -28.64
C PRO A 387 -15.87 25.28 -28.51
N PHE A 388 -16.57 24.34 -27.89
CA PHE A 388 -16.38 22.92 -27.91
C PHE A 388 -16.23 22.33 -29.30
N TYR A 389 -15.24 21.44 -29.50
CA TYR A 389 -15.40 20.21 -30.30
C TYR A 389 -14.37 19.15 -29.92
N SER A 390 -14.86 17.95 -29.76
CA SER A 390 -14.14 16.70 -29.62
C SER A 390 -13.41 16.35 -30.90
N ASP A 391 -12.15 15.90 -30.83
CA ASP A 391 -11.72 14.72 -31.57
C ASP A 391 -10.31 14.25 -31.15
N ASN A 392 -10.24 12.97 -30.88
CA ASN A 392 -9.02 12.21 -30.66
C ASN A 392 -8.28 12.05 -32.00
N THR A 393 -7.25 12.84 -32.22
CA THR A 393 -6.16 12.49 -33.12
C THR A 393 -4.87 13.06 -32.57
N LEU A 394 -3.97 12.19 -32.17
CA LEU A 394 -2.57 12.52 -31.88
C LEU A 394 -1.95 13.16 -33.11
N SER A 395 -1.90 14.49 -33.11
CA SER A 395 -1.26 15.28 -34.14
C SER A 395 0.26 15.16 -34.02
N MET A 396 0.89 14.53 -34.99
CA MET A 396 2.33 14.53 -35.29
C MET A 396 2.82 15.89 -35.78
N ALA A 397 2.46 17.00 -35.15
CA ALA A 397 2.79 18.36 -35.58
C ALA A 397 4.00 18.99 -34.89
N ALA A 398 4.81 18.20 -34.12
CA ALA A 398 5.99 18.74 -33.44
C ALA A 398 7.33 18.59 -34.19
N PHE A 399 7.29 18.23 -35.49
CA PHE A 399 8.51 18.08 -36.32
C PHE A 399 8.47 18.87 -37.62
N ARG A 400 8.11 20.15 -37.55
CA ARG A 400 8.35 21.07 -38.69
C ARG A 400 8.89 22.35 -38.09
N ASP A 401 10.22 22.49 -38.26
CA ASP A 401 10.97 23.69 -38.61
C ASP A 401 12.45 23.51 -38.24
N GLN A 402 13.17 22.83 -39.15
CA GLN A 402 14.59 23.05 -39.35
C GLN A 402 14.87 23.05 -40.86
N PRO A 403 15.72 23.98 -41.34
CA PRO A 403 15.94 24.13 -42.76
C PRO A 403 16.69 22.97 -43.39
N LEU A 404 16.21 22.51 -44.52
CA LEU A 404 16.77 21.49 -45.38
C LEU A 404 18.25 21.70 -45.67
N ARG A 405 19.11 20.88 -45.10
CA ARG A 405 20.39 20.52 -45.73
C ARG A 405 20.18 19.25 -46.53
N ASN A 406 20.38 19.39 -47.84
CA ASN A 406 20.43 18.30 -48.80
C ASN A 406 21.45 17.25 -48.36
N ASN A 407 21.00 16.05 -47.97
CA ASN A 407 21.79 14.85 -48.10
C ASN A 407 20.87 13.65 -48.27
N SER A 408 20.90 13.17 -49.51
CA SER A 408 20.82 11.82 -50.02
C SER A 408 19.64 10.90 -49.58
N ASN A 409 19.03 10.34 -50.60
CA ASN A 409 18.09 9.22 -50.65
C ASN A 409 18.44 8.01 -49.74
N THR A 410 19.64 7.96 -49.19
CA THR A 410 20.15 6.88 -48.36
C THR A 410 19.56 6.89 -46.93
N ASP A 411 19.28 8.07 -46.33
CA ASP A 411 18.75 8.10 -44.96
C ASP A 411 17.25 7.81 -44.91
N ARG A 412 16.52 8.21 -45.94
CA ARG A 412 15.10 7.85 -46.09
C ARG A 412 14.92 6.37 -46.36
N GLN A 413 15.85 5.77 -47.09
CA GLN A 413 15.87 4.31 -47.36
C GLN A 413 16.21 3.50 -46.10
N ARG A 414 17.14 3.99 -45.28
CA ARG A 414 17.47 3.37 -43.97
C ARG A 414 16.31 3.49 -42.98
N GLN A 415 15.58 4.59 -42.94
CA GLN A 415 14.39 4.75 -42.11
C GLN A 415 13.26 3.81 -42.56
N LEU A 416 13.02 3.68 -43.86
CA LEU A 416 12.03 2.74 -44.42
C LEU A 416 12.39 1.28 -44.16
N GLU A 417 13.66 0.96 -44.22
CA GLU A 417 14.15 -0.40 -43.88
C GLU A 417 14.02 -0.71 -42.39
N SER A 418 14.28 0.27 -41.53
CA SER A 418 14.07 0.20 -40.09
C SER A 418 12.59 -0.02 -39.74
N LEU A 419 11.68 0.70 -40.39
CA LEU A 419 10.24 0.53 -40.23
C LEU A 419 9.76 -0.85 -40.75
N ARG A 420 10.25 -1.31 -41.89
CA ARG A 420 9.97 -2.68 -42.40
C ARG A 420 10.43 -3.77 -41.44
N ARG A 421 11.63 -3.62 -40.85
CA ARG A 421 12.14 -4.57 -39.82
C ARG A 421 11.30 -4.52 -38.55
N MET A 422 10.75 -3.35 -38.19
CA MET A 422 9.81 -3.23 -37.07
C MET A 422 8.46 -3.89 -37.37
N GLU A 423 7.92 -3.67 -38.56
CA GLU A 423 6.68 -4.32 -39.01
C GLU A 423 6.84 -5.83 -39.12
N GLU A 424 7.97 -6.31 -39.60
CA GLU A 424 8.29 -7.73 -39.69
C GLU A 424 8.46 -8.37 -38.28
N LYS A 425 9.06 -7.65 -37.34
CA LYS A 425 9.12 -8.05 -35.91
C LYS A 425 7.73 -8.08 -35.26
N ILE A 426 6.84 -7.15 -35.62
CA ILE A 426 5.45 -7.14 -35.15
C ILE A 426 4.65 -8.28 -35.77
N ARG A 427 4.84 -8.54 -37.08
CA ARG A 427 4.17 -9.61 -37.81
C ARG A 427 4.66 -11.01 -37.42
N ASN A 428 5.93 -11.15 -37.06
CA ASN A 428 6.55 -12.39 -36.60
C ASN A 428 6.43 -12.60 -35.07
N LYS A 429 5.91 -11.65 -34.31
CA LYS A 429 5.35 -11.96 -33.00
C LYS A 429 4.10 -12.80 -33.24
N LYS A 430 4.30 -14.13 -33.45
CA LYS A 430 3.25 -15.11 -33.26
C LYS A 430 2.47 -14.68 -32.01
N VAL A 431 1.17 -14.51 -32.16
CA VAL A 431 0.23 -14.41 -31.05
C VAL A 431 0.61 -15.55 -30.11
N GLN A 432 1.35 -15.24 -29.06
CA GLN A 432 1.59 -16.23 -28.02
C GLN A 432 0.20 -16.61 -27.53
N PRO A 433 -0.14 -17.91 -27.50
CA PRO A 433 -1.40 -18.33 -26.92
C PRO A 433 -1.49 -17.66 -25.57
N LEU A 434 -2.64 -17.04 -25.28
CA LEU A 434 -2.96 -16.47 -23.97
C LEU A 434 -2.41 -17.44 -22.93
N LYS A 435 -1.36 -17.00 -22.19
CA LYS A 435 -0.81 -17.81 -21.09
C LYS A 435 -2.01 -18.11 -20.21
N ILE A 436 -2.48 -19.34 -20.22
CA ILE A 436 -3.45 -19.85 -19.25
C ILE A 436 -2.72 -19.66 -17.93
N PHE A 437 -3.07 -18.62 -17.17
CA PHE A 437 -2.54 -18.42 -15.84
C PHE A 437 -2.84 -19.69 -15.05
N LYS A 438 -1.80 -20.44 -14.73
CA LYS A 438 -1.94 -21.57 -13.81
C LYS A 438 -2.57 -21.00 -12.55
N LYS A 439 -3.68 -21.60 -12.12
CA LYS A 439 -4.33 -21.25 -10.84
C LYS A 439 -3.24 -21.27 -9.76
N ALA A 440 -3.20 -20.26 -8.92
CA ALA A 440 -2.21 -20.19 -7.85
C ALA A 440 -2.25 -21.50 -7.03
N GLU A 441 -1.09 -22.05 -6.73
CA GLU A 441 -0.99 -23.24 -5.87
C GLU A 441 -1.36 -22.93 -4.42
N SER A 442 -1.42 -21.64 -4.05
CA SER A 442 -1.74 -21.15 -2.71
C SER A 442 -2.59 -19.89 -2.75
N THR A 443 -3.48 -19.78 -1.78
CA THR A 443 -4.37 -18.64 -1.59
C THR A 443 -4.08 -17.93 -0.27
N LEU A 444 -4.57 -16.69 -0.13
CA LEU A 444 -4.58 -15.98 1.14
C LEU A 444 -5.59 -16.63 2.09
N SER A 445 -5.14 -16.89 3.30
CA SER A 445 -5.94 -17.40 4.40
C SER A 445 -6.00 -16.38 5.53
N ILE A 446 -7.05 -16.46 6.34
CA ILE A 446 -7.33 -15.56 7.45
C ILE A 446 -6.72 -16.15 8.72
N PHE A 447 -5.86 -15.40 9.38
CA PHE A 447 -5.30 -15.72 10.69
C PHE A 447 -5.81 -14.70 11.70
N VAL A 448 -6.22 -15.17 12.88
CA VAL A 448 -6.79 -14.34 13.94
C VAL A 448 -5.97 -14.49 15.21
N LEU A 449 -5.50 -13.36 15.72
CA LEU A 449 -4.78 -13.27 16.98
C LEU A 449 -5.71 -12.64 18.03
N ASP A 450 -6.01 -13.36 19.08
CA ASP A 450 -6.73 -12.87 20.25
C ASP A 450 -5.77 -12.06 21.14
N ILE A 451 -6.11 -10.80 21.38
CA ILE A 451 -5.36 -9.84 22.18
C ILE A 451 -6.08 -9.41 23.45
N THR A 452 -7.10 -10.14 23.87
CA THR A 452 -7.92 -9.79 25.06
C THR A 452 -7.05 -9.55 26.30
N ASN A 453 -6.00 -10.36 26.48
CA ASN A 453 -5.13 -10.31 27.64
C ASN A 453 -3.79 -9.58 27.38
N VAL A 454 -3.65 -8.86 26.27
CA VAL A 454 -2.37 -8.21 25.94
C VAL A 454 -2.03 -7.04 26.87
N LEU A 455 -3.04 -6.39 27.44
CA LEU A 455 -2.88 -5.32 28.43
C LEU A 455 -2.84 -5.80 29.88
N SER A 456 -2.96 -7.11 30.13
CA SER A 456 -2.80 -7.69 31.46
C SER A 456 -1.32 -7.76 31.89
N ASP A 457 -1.09 -8.04 33.16
CA ASP A 457 0.27 -8.18 33.72
C ASP A 457 1.09 -9.25 32.98
N ASP A 458 0.46 -10.34 32.54
CA ASP A 458 1.11 -11.42 31.79
C ASP A 458 1.42 -11.05 30.34
N CYS A 459 0.75 -10.05 29.78
CA CYS A 459 0.91 -9.58 28.42
C CYS A 459 0.86 -10.71 27.38
N ASN A 460 -0.29 -11.39 27.31
CA ASN A 460 -0.49 -12.59 26.51
C ASN A 460 -1.33 -12.31 25.26
N ALA A 461 -1.00 -12.99 24.16
CA ALA A 461 -1.83 -13.06 22.97
C ALA A 461 -1.83 -14.50 22.41
N SER A 462 -2.94 -14.93 21.82
CA SER A 462 -3.12 -16.33 21.39
C SER A 462 -3.64 -16.40 19.97
N TRP A 463 -2.99 -17.20 19.11
CA TRP A 463 -3.52 -17.51 17.79
C TRP A 463 -4.71 -18.43 17.91
N ILE A 464 -5.81 -18.07 17.21
CA ILE A 464 -7.03 -18.87 17.20
C ILE A 464 -6.87 -20.04 16.23
N PRO A 465 -7.20 -21.30 16.67
CA PRO A 465 -7.15 -22.47 15.81
C PRO A 465 -8.30 -22.45 14.80
N LEU A 466 -8.07 -21.86 13.62
CA LEU A 466 -9.05 -21.82 12.56
C LEU A 466 -8.82 -22.93 11.54
N LYS A 467 -9.90 -23.61 11.16
CA LYS A 467 -9.86 -24.50 9.98
C LYS A 467 -9.78 -23.63 8.74
N GLN A 468 -8.70 -23.76 8.00
CA GLN A 468 -8.47 -23.02 6.78
C GLN A 468 -9.11 -23.75 5.62
N ASP A 469 -10.00 -23.09 4.87
CA ASP A 469 -10.48 -23.58 3.58
C ASP A 469 -9.46 -23.23 2.50
N ASP A 470 -8.83 -24.23 1.90
CA ASP A 470 -7.67 -24.08 1.01
C ASP A 470 -7.97 -23.30 -0.30
N HIS A 471 -9.24 -22.92 -0.58
CA HIS A 471 -9.63 -22.39 -1.89
C HIS A 471 -10.57 -21.19 -1.88
N SER A 472 -10.89 -20.62 -0.72
CA SER A 472 -11.89 -19.53 -0.64
C SER A 472 -11.30 -18.13 -0.87
N GLY A 473 -10.01 -17.92 -0.61
CA GLY A 473 -9.33 -16.63 -0.74
C GLY A 473 -8.76 -16.34 -2.12
N PRO A 474 -8.35 -15.10 -2.39
CA PRO A 474 -7.59 -14.73 -3.58
C PRO A 474 -6.20 -15.35 -3.59
N ASP A 475 -5.51 -15.28 -4.73
CA ASP A 475 -4.13 -15.71 -4.87
C ASP A 475 -3.23 -15.12 -3.79
N GLU A 476 -2.27 -15.93 -3.30
CA GLU A 476 -1.25 -15.48 -2.35
C GLU A 476 -0.55 -14.22 -2.85
N ARG A 477 -0.44 -13.21 -2.00
CA ARG A 477 0.18 -11.93 -2.31
C ARG A 477 0.67 -11.21 -1.06
N ILE A 478 1.58 -10.28 -1.22
CA ILE A 478 2.06 -9.35 -0.19
C ILE A 478 1.88 -7.91 -0.66
N LEU A 479 2.14 -6.93 0.19
CA LEU A 479 2.09 -5.50 -0.15
C LEU A 479 0.73 -5.04 -0.68
N TYR A 480 -0.33 -5.73 -0.28
CA TYR A 480 -1.73 -5.34 -0.46
C TYR A 480 -2.14 -4.36 0.66
N SER A 481 -3.27 -3.69 0.51
CA SER A 481 -3.93 -3.01 1.62
C SER A 481 -5.02 -3.86 2.24
N LEU A 482 -5.12 -3.83 3.58
CA LEU A 482 -6.18 -4.41 4.38
C LEU A 482 -6.72 -3.34 5.30
N VAL A 483 -8.01 -3.02 5.19
CA VAL A 483 -8.67 -2.02 6.01
C VAL A 483 -9.99 -2.53 6.55
N VAL A 484 -10.42 -1.99 7.70
CA VAL A 484 -11.68 -2.37 8.35
C VAL A 484 -12.78 -1.40 7.93
N GLY A 485 -13.81 -1.93 7.27
CA GLY A 485 -15.04 -1.21 6.98
C GLY A 485 -16.08 -1.36 8.09
N LYS A 486 -17.33 -1.04 7.78
CA LYS A 486 -18.45 -1.20 8.71
C LYS A 486 -18.97 -2.64 8.65
N GLY A 487 -18.44 -3.52 9.51
CA GLY A 487 -18.79 -4.94 9.55
C GLY A 487 -18.18 -5.79 8.43
N GLU A 488 -17.07 -5.35 7.84
CA GLU A 488 -16.35 -6.08 6.80
C GLU A 488 -14.86 -5.71 6.77
N LEU A 489 -14.04 -6.57 6.15
CA LEU A 489 -12.66 -6.25 5.80
C LEU A 489 -12.57 -6.05 4.29
N ILE A 490 -11.68 -5.15 3.89
CA ILE A 490 -11.49 -4.77 2.48
C ILE A 490 -10.02 -4.98 2.12
N VAL A 491 -9.79 -5.77 1.07
CA VAL A 491 -8.44 -6.11 0.56
C VAL A 491 -8.33 -5.58 -0.87
N PHE A 492 -7.26 -4.85 -1.15
CA PHE A 492 -7.03 -4.30 -2.48
C PHE A 492 -5.58 -4.50 -2.94
N GLY A 493 -5.39 -4.92 -4.19
CA GLY A 493 -4.13 -4.93 -4.89
C GLY A 493 -3.11 -5.94 -4.33
N GLY A 494 -1.83 -5.57 -4.38
CA GLY A 494 -0.71 -6.40 -3.94
C GLY A 494 0.06 -7.07 -5.08
N ILE A 495 1.09 -7.83 -4.72
CA ILE A 495 1.98 -8.52 -5.66
C ILE A 495 2.22 -9.95 -5.25
N ARG A 496 2.20 -10.86 -6.24
CA ARG A 496 2.68 -12.24 -6.13
C ARG A 496 3.99 -12.36 -6.87
N LYS A 497 5.03 -12.91 -6.22
CA LYS A 497 6.27 -13.29 -6.89
C LYS A 497 6.16 -14.75 -7.33
N GLU A 498 6.27 -15.01 -8.62
CA GLU A 498 6.36 -16.37 -9.13
C GLU A 498 7.81 -16.84 -9.00
N HIS A 499 8.02 -17.98 -8.34
CA HIS A 499 9.31 -18.66 -8.37
C HIS A 499 9.45 -19.35 -9.73
N SER A 500 10.30 -18.85 -10.61
CA SER A 500 10.66 -19.58 -11.82
C SER A 500 11.48 -20.82 -11.43
N THR A 501 10.88 -22.00 -11.56
CA THR A 501 11.54 -23.30 -11.34
C THR A 501 12.46 -23.72 -12.48
N LEU A 502 12.55 -22.94 -13.54
CA LEU A 502 13.39 -23.21 -14.71
C LEU A 502 14.34 -22.02 -14.92
N GLY A 503 15.62 -22.29 -14.62
CA GLY A 503 16.71 -21.37 -14.92
C GLY A 503 16.86 -21.15 -16.42
N HIS A 504 16.29 -20.10 -16.92
CA HIS A 504 16.70 -19.35 -18.11
C HIS A 504 15.69 -18.22 -18.38
N THR A 505 16.22 -17.01 -18.34
CA THR A 505 15.68 -15.70 -18.70
C THR A 505 15.27 -14.81 -17.50
N ASP A 506 15.93 -13.66 -17.41
CA ASP A 506 15.77 -12.57 -16.44
C ASP A 506 14.45 -11.78 -16.59
N VAL A 507 13.32 -12.46 -16.75
CA VAL A 507 12.01 -11.81 -16.74
C VAL A 507 11.39 -12.06 -15.37
N ASP A 508 11.30 -11.00 -14.57
CA ASP A 508 10.58 -10.98 -13.29
C ASP A 508 9.09 -11.25 -13.59
N ASP A 509 8.66 -12.50 -13.43
CA ASP A 509 7.27 -12.95 -13.69
C ASP A 509 6.32 -12.57 -12.52
N SER A 510 6.59 -11.46 -11.83
CA SER A 510 5.74 -11.00 -10.74
C SER A 510 4.38 -10.50 -11.25
N VAL A 511 3.29 -10.95 -10.60
CA VAL A 511 1.92 -10.56 -10.94
C VAL A 511 1.43 -9.51 -9.95
N VAL A 512 1.06 -8.33 -10.46
CA VAL A 512 0.47 -7.24 -9.67
C VAL A 512 -1.03 -7.18 -9.91
N TYR A 513 -1.77 -6.97 -8.84
CA TYR A 513 -3.22 -7.03 -8.81
C TYR A 513 -3.87 -5.64 -8.70
N ASN A 514 -5.12 -5.54 -9.14
CA ASN A 514 -6.04 -4.42 -8.88
C ASN A 514 -7.45 -4.89 -8.51
N ASP A 515 -7.55 -6.16 -8.15
CA ASP A 515 -8.80 -6.75 -7.67
C ASP A 515 -9.14 -6.26 -6.27
N LEU A 516 -10.42 -6.28 -5.98
CA LEU A 516 -10.99 -5.81 -4.73
C LEU A 516 -11.79 -6.97 -4.12
N HIS A 517 -11.42 -7.33 -2.88
CA HIS A 517 -12.08 -8.40 -2.14
C HIS A 517 -12.66 -7.86 -0.85
N PHE A 518 -13.81 -8.39 -0.48
CA PHE A 518 -14.47 -8.13 0.79
C PHE A 518 -14.52 -9.41 1.59
N ILE A 519 -14.30 -9.32 2.89
CA ILE A 519 -14.39 -10.44 3.82
C ILE A 519 -15.52 -10.08 4.80
N ASN A 520 -16.60 -10.82 4.72
CA ASN A 520 -17.84 -10.53 5.45
C ASN A 520 -18.23 -11.70 6.32
N PRO A 521 -18.96 -11.48 7.43
CA PRO A 521 -19.66 -12.55 8.11
C PRO A 521 -20.68 -13.23 7.18
N PRO A 522 -21.03 -14.50 7.42
CA PRO A 522 -22.15 -15.11 6.73
C PRO A 522 -23.42 -14.31 7.01
N ARG A 523 -24.31 -14.25 6.01
CA ARG A 523 -25.60 -13.53 6.20
C ARG A 523 -26.37 -14.16 7.35
N TYR A 524 -26.93 -13.31 8.16
CA TYR A 524 -27.85 -13.74 9.21
C TYR A 524 -29.09 -14.33 8.53
N VAL A 525 -29.36 -15.60 8.77
CA VAL A 525 -30.63 -16.23 8.45
C VAL A 525 -31.44 -16.22 9.76
N ILE A 526 -32.53 -15.49 9.77
CA ILE A 526 -33.46 -15.43 10.91
C ILE A 526 -34.09 -16.80 11.13
#